data_ee06d326cd119ac900ae656c42058cba
#
_entry.id   ee06d326cd119ac900ae656c42058cba
#
_cell.length_a   1.000
_cell.length_b   1.000
_cell.length_c   1.000
_cell.angle_alpha   90.00
_cell.angle_beta   90.00
_cell.angle_gamma   90.00
#
_symmetry.space_group_name_H-M   'P 1'
#
loop_
_entity.id
_entity.type
_entity.pdbx_description
1 polymer ?
#
loop_
_entity_poly.entity_id
_entity_poly.type
_entity_poly.pdbx_seq_one_letter_code
_entity_poly.pdbx_strand_id
1 'polypeptide(L)' 'MVKILWVDDEVELLKPHILFLKAKGYEVDTCNNGYDAIEMVTSESYDLIILD' A
#
# COMPACT_ATOMS: atom_id res chain seq x y z
N MET A 1 -8.78 -2.83 12.09
CA MET A 1 -8.20 -3.40 10.87
C MET A 1 -6.91 -2.69 10.55
N VAL A 2 -5.85 -3.43 10.24
CA VAL A 2 -4.56 -2.86 9.87
C VAL A 2 -4.65 -2.33 8.44
N LYS A 3 -4.27 -1.08 8.27
CA LYS A 3 -4.28 -0.42 6.96
C LYS A 3 -2.86 -0.17 6.49
N ILE A 4 -2.54 -0.68 5.33
CA ILE A 4 -1.18 -0.68 4.76
C ILE A 4 -1.17 0.13 3.47
N LEU A 5 -0.16 1.01 3.33
CA LEU A 5 0.16 1.65 2.06
C LEU A 5 1.43 0.99 1.51
N TRP A 6 1.36 0.46 0.31
CA TRP A 6 2.51 -0.15 -0.37
C TRP A 6 2.93 0.71 -1.54
N VAL A 7 4.12 1.27 -1.47
CA VAL A 7 4.68 2.17 -2.49
C VAL A 7 5.79 1.44 -3.23
N ASP A 8 5.60 1.20 -4.52
CA ASP A 8 6.57 0.47 -5.34
C ASP A 8 6.33 0.84 -6.80
N ASP A 9 7.38 1.21 -7.53
CA ASP A 9 7.25 1.57 -8.94
C ASP A 9 6.83 0.38 -9.82
N GLU A 10 6.97 -0.84 -9.29
CA GLU A 10 6.55 -2.07 -9.96
C GLU A 10 5.38 -2.74 -9.23
N VAL A 11 4.50 -1.94 -8.62
CA VAL A 11 3.39 -2.45 -7.82
C VAL A 11 2.48 -3.41 -8.61
N GLU A 12 2.40 -3.23 -9.92
CA GLU A 12 1.61 -4.12 -10.77
C GLU A 12 2.10 -5.56 -10.74
N LEU A 13 3.39 -5.77 -10.45
CA LEU A 13 3.98 -7.11 -10.35
C LEU A 13 3.74 -7.74 -8.97
N LEU A 14 3.18 -6.98 -8.04
CA LEU A 14 2.99 -7.42 -6.67
C LEU A 14 1.54 -7.83 -6.36
N LYS A 15 0.69 -7.89 -7.36
CA LYS A 15 -0.72 -8.23 -7.17
C LYS A 15 -0.95 -9.51 -6.36
N PRO A 16 -0.23 -10.61 -6.60
CA PRO A 16 -0.43 -11.81 -5.79
C PRO A 16 -0.14 -11.58 -4.30
N HIS A 17 0.89 -10.80 -3.99
CA HIS A 17 1.24 -10.50 -2.61
C HIS A 17 0.18 -9.61 -1.96
N ILE A 18 -0.32 -8.63 -2.70
CA ILE A 18 -1.36 -7.73 -2.22
C ILE A 18 -2.65 -8.50 -1.95
N LEU A 19 -3.04 -9.39 -2.86
CA LEU A 19 -4.21 -10.22 -2.69
C LEU A 19 -4.08 -11.13 -1.47
N PHE A 20 -2.88 -11.68 -1.23
CA PHE A 20 -2.62 -12.49 -0.06
C PHE A 20 -2.85 -11.71 1.24
N LEU A 21 -2.33 -10.48 1.29
CA LEU A 21 -2.51 -9.63 2.47
C LEU A 21 -3.98 -9.28 2.68
N LYS A 22 -4.69 -8.95 1.63
CA LYS A 22 -6.12 -8.67 1.72
C LYS A 22 -6.90 -9.88 2.21
N ALA A 23 -6.54 -11.06 1.75
CA ALA A 23 -7.17 -12.31 2.19
C ALA A 23 -6.92 -12.57 3.68
N LYS A 24 -5.84 -12.05 4.25
CA LYS A 24 -5.54 -12.15 5.68
C LYS A 24 -6.26 -11.10 6.51
N GLY A 25 -7.03 -10.22 5.90
CA GLY A 25 -7.81 -9.22 6.60
C GLY A 25 -7.17 -7.84 6.68
N TYR A 26 -6.02 -7.65 6.02
CA TYR A 26 -5.41 -6.32 5.94
C TYR A 26 -6.09 -5.49 4.86
N GLU A 27 -6.19 -4.18 5.12
CA GLU A 27 -6.59 -3.24 4.08
C GLU A 27 -5.31 -2.74 3.42
N VAL A 28 -5.20 -2.86 2.10
CA VAL A 28 -3.99 -2.51 1.37
C VAL A 28 -4.31 -1.52 0.25
N ASP A 29 -3.73 -0.33 0.34
CA ASP A 29 -3.71 0.64 -0.75
C ASP A 29 -2.35 0.61 -1.39
N THR A 30 -2.27 0.92 -2.68
CA THR A 30 -1.02 0.91 -3.42
C THR A 30 -0.82 2.21 -4.18
N CYS A 31 0.43 2.58 -4.37
CA CYS A 31 0.78 3.64 -5.31
C CYS A 31 2.16 3.33 -5.89
N ASN A 32 2.48 3.97 -7.00
CA ASN A 32 3.69 3.64 -7.76
C ASN A 32 4.78 4.71 -7.70
N ASN A 33 4.60 5.72 -6.88
CA ASN A 33 5.59 6.80 -6.76
C ASN A 33 5.46 7.50 -5.42
N GLY A 34 6.52 8.22 -5.04
CA GLY A 34 6.58 8.90 -3.75
C GLY A 34 5.67 10.12 -3.64
N TYR A 35 5.42 10.82 -4.75
CA TYR A 35 4.57 12.01 -4.72
C TYR A 35 3.14 11.64 -4.34
N ASP A 36 2.60 10.61 -4.97
CA ASP A 36 1.26 10.13 -4.66
C ASP A 36 1.20 9.56 -3.25
N ALA A 37 2.27 8.90 -2.80
CA ALA A 37 2.34 8.36 -1.45
C ALA A 37 2.22 9.47 -0.40
N ILE A 38 2.89 10.60 -0.62
CA ILE A 38 2.80 11.74 0.30
C ILE A 38 1.37 12.27 0.38
N GLU A 39 0.69 12.39 -0.75
CA GLU A 39 -0.71 12.81 -0.75
C GLU A 39 -1.60 11.82 0.01
N MET A 40 -1.38 10.54 -0.18
CA MET A 40 -2.17 9.51 0.48
C MET A 40 -1.98 9.52 1.99
N VAL A 41 -0.75 9.64 2.48
CA VAL A 41 -0.51 9.66 3.92
C VAL A 41 -0.98 10.96 4.56
N THR A 42 -1.13 12.02 3.77
CA THR A 42 -1.67 13.30 4.25
C THR A 42 -3.19 13.23 4.41
N SER A 43 -3.87 12.52 3.53
CA SER A 43 -5.34 12.44 3.53
C SER A 43 -5.89 11.26 4.30
N GLU A 44 -5.10 10.22 4.55
CA GLU A 44 -5.55 9.02 5.25
C GLU A 44 -4.51 8.55 6.25
N SER A 45 -4.97 7.82 7.27
CA SER A 45 -4.07 7.22 8.26
C SER A 45 -3.71 5.81 7.87
N TYR A 46 -2.43 5.48 7.90
CA TYR A 46 -1.92 4.13 7.65
C TYR A 46 -1.20 3.61 8.88
N ASP A 47 -1.35 2.32 9.15
CA ASP A 47 -0.65 1.66 10.26
C ASP A 47 0.76 1.25 9.83
N LEU A 48 0.95 1.00 8.54
CA LEU A 48 2.23 0.55 7.99
C LEU A 48 2.39 1.10 6.58
N ILE A 49 3.61 1.53 6.27
CA ILE A 49 3.97 1.97 4.93
C ILE A 49 5.13 1.11 4.47
N ILE A 50 4.95 0.42 3.34
CA ILE A 50 6.01 -0.38 2.73
C ILE A 50 6.57 0.42 1.56
N LEU A 51 7.87 0.67 1.61
CA LEU A 51 8.60 1.41 0.58
C LEU A 51 9.62 0.49 -0.08
N ASP A 52 9.64 0.50 -1.38
CA ASP A 52 10.69 -0.21 -2.12
C ASP A 52 11.53 0.76 -2.93
#